data_62b1fc16238ae92eda3b5f13c786cac1
#
_entry.id   62b1fc16238ae92eda3b5f13c786cac1
#
_cell.length_a   1.000
_cell.length_b   1.000
_cell.length_c   1.000
_cell.angle_alpha   90.00
_cell.angle_beta   90.00
_cell.angle_gamma   90.00
#
_symmetry.space_group_name_H-M   'P 1'
#
loop_
_entity.id
_entity.type
_entity.pdbx_description
1 polymer ?
#
loop_
_entity_poly.entity_id
_entity_poly.type
_entity_poly.pdbx_seq_one_letter_code
_entity_poly.pdbx_strand_id
1 'polypeptide(L)'
;MQNYKVSIAYDGSGFYGFQKQKSRPTVQGKIEEVLDLLIKDYDLNYSGRTDTGVHAKDQILNILTDTKITEKLISSIDKLLGNKISVNSFDQISFDFHARYSAKERTYVYSTMDDQKKLPFLLNNTYQPVSYTHLTLPTILLV
;
A
#
# COMPACT_ATOMS: atom_id res chain seq x y z
N MET A 1 1.54 0.93 -25.46
CA MET A 1 1.13 0.85 -24.02
C MET A 1 1.78 -0.37 -23.41
N GLN A 2 2.37 -0.22 -22.23
CA GLN A 2 3.06 -1.29 -21.49
C GLN A 2 2.42 -1.41 -20.12
N ASN A 3 2.45 -2.60 -19.53
CA ASN A 3 1.91 -2.86 -18.20
C ASN A 3 3.04 -3.25 -17.25
N TYR A 4 3.14 -2.56 -16.14
CA TYR A 4 4.15 -2.79 -15.12
C TYR A 4 3.50 -3.16 -13.80
N LYS A 5 3.88 -4.30 -13.26
CA LYS A 5 3.53 -4.72 -11.90
C LYS A 5 4.54 -4.07 -10.94
N VAL A 6 4.04 -3.42 -9.91
CA VAL A 6 4.85 -2.76 -8.89
C VAL A 6 4.40 -3.26 -7.52
N SER A 7 5.36 -3.71 -6.72
CA SER A 7 5.14 -4.02 -5.30
C SER A 7 5.62 -2.84 -4.45
N ILE A 8 4.78 -2.43 -3.51
CA ILE A 8 5.10 -1.36 -2.58
C ILE A 8 4.89 -1.80 -1.12
N ALA A 9 5.67 -1.19 -0.23
CA ALA A 9 5.42 -1.20 1.20
C ALA A 9 5.08 0.22 1.68
N TYR A 10 4.26 0.34 2.71
CA TYR A 10 3.97 1.65 3.29
C TYR A 10 3.65 1.59 4.79
N ASP A 11 4.04 2.63 5.48
CA ASP A 11 3.60 2.95 6.83
C ASP A 11 2.30 3.76 6.75
N GLY A 12 1.18 3.12 7.06
CA GLY A 12 -0.15 3.72 6.98
C GLY A 12 -0.47 4.73 8.07
N SER A 13 0.39 4.89 9.09
CA SER A 13 0.09 5.73 10.27
C SER A 13 -0.10 7.22 9.96
N GLY A 14 0.39 7.69 8.83
CA GLY A 14 0.22 9.08 8.37
C GLY A 14 -0.84 9.25 7.28
N PHE A 15 -1.57 8.21 6.94
CA PHE A 15 -2.53 8.20 5.84
C PHE A 15 -3.95 7.87 6.32
N TYR A 16 -4.93 8.48 5.68
CA TYR A 16 -6.35 8.17 5.85
C TYR A 16 -6.79 7.04 4.91
N GLY A 17 -6.07 5.91 4.99
CA GLY A 17 -6.26 4.75 4.15
C GLY A 17 -5.54 4.82 2.81
N PHE A 18 -5.76 3.78 2.00
CA PHE A 18 -5.12 3.66 0.69
C PHE A 18 -5.79 4.55 -0.36
N GLN A 19 -7.12 4.46 -0.48
CA GLN A 19 -7.87 5.08 -1.57
C GLN A 19 -7.85 6.61 -1.52
N LYS A 20 -7.58 7.24 -2.66
CA LYS A 20 -7.57 8.71 -2.82
C LYS A 20 -8.87 9.36 -2.34
N GLN A 21 -8.73 10.44 -1.58
CA GLN A 21 -9.80 11.28 -1.06
C GLN A 21 -9.52 12.74 -1.39
N LYS A 22 -10.57 13.56 -1.46
CA LYS A 22 -10.44 14.97 -1.90
C LYS A 22 -9.63 15.87 -0.97
N SER A 23 -9.64 15.61 0.34
CA SER A 23 -9.10 16.54 1.34
C SER A 23 -8.18 15.91 2.39
N ARG A 24 -7.81 14.63 2.22
CA ARG A 24 -7.01 13.90 3.19
C ARG A 24 -5.84 13.18 2.53
N PRO A 25 -4.65 13.14 3.18
CA PRO A 25 -3.52 12.40 2.65
C PRO A 25 -3.83 10.90 2.64
N THR A 26 -3.62 10.27 1.49
CA THR A 26 -3.83 8.84 1.27
C THR A 26 -2.64 8.25 0.52
N VAL A 27 -2.45 6.94 0.61
CA VAL A 27 -1.35 6.25 -0.09
C VAL A 27 -1.47 6.43 -1.60
N GLN A 28 -2.65 6.17 -2.17
CA GLN A 28 -2.91 6.36 -3.61
C GLN A 28 -2.69 7.81 -4.03
N GLY A 29 -3.18 8.77 -3.25
CA GLY A 29 -3.01 10.18 -3.57
C GLY A 29 -1.54 10.59 -3.63
N LYS A 30 -0.69 10.09 -2.72
CA LYS A 30 0.75 10.34 -2.74
C LYS A 30 1.45 9.68 -3.93
N ILE A 31 1.05 8.46 -4.29
CA ILE A 31 1.59 7.77 -5.46
C ILE A 31 1.24 8.53 -6.75
N GLU A 32 -0.01 8.91 -6.92
CA GLU A 32 -0.45 9.66 -8.10
C GLU A 32 0.23 11.03 -8.19
N GLU A 33 0.39 11.75 -7.08
CA GLU A 33 1.15 13.01 -7.03
C GLU A 33 2.57 12.85 -7.62
N VAL A 34 3.25 11.77 -7.27
CA VAL A 34 4.61 11.49 -7.75
C VAL A 34 4.59 11.03 -9.20
N LEU A 35 3.63 10.19 -9.60
CA LEU A 35 3.49 9.74 -10.97
C LEU A 35 3.17 10.89 -11.91
N ASP A 36 2.29 11.81 -11.53
CA ASP A 36 1.91 13.00 -12.30
C ASP A 36 3.11 13.92 -12.62
N LEU A 37 4.15 13.89 -11.76
CA LEU A 37 5.40 14.65 -12.01
C LEU A 37 6.31 13.98 -13.04
N LEU A 38 6.24 12.66 -13.18
CA LEU A 38 7.25 11.88 -13.91
C LEU A 38 6.69 11.18 -15.16
N ILE A 39 5.39 10.91 -15.19
CA ILE A 39 4.70 10.14 -16.24
C ILE A 39 3.48 10.93 -16.70
N LYS A 40 3.37 11.15 -18.01
CA LYS A 40 2.27 11.99 -18.56
C LYS A 40 0.92 11.29 -18.53
N ASP A 41 0.90 10.05 -19.01
CA ASP A 41 -0.33 9.28 -19.17
C ASP A 41 -0.15 7.91 -18.56
N TYR A 42 -0.97 7.59 -17.59
CA TYR A 42 -0.97 6.28 -16.94
C TYR A 42 -2.36 5.93 -16.40
N ASP A 43 -2.61 4.63 -16.27
CA ASP A 43 -3.72 4.08 -15.51
C ASP A 43 -3.16 3.26 -14.36
N LEU A 44 -3.55 3.63 -13.13
CA LEU A 44 -3.08 3.01 -11.90
C LEU A 44 -4.15 2.11 -11.30
N ASN A 45 -3.86 0.82 -11.22
CA ASN A 45 -4.71 -0.17 -10.57
C ASN A 45 -4.00 -0.78 -9.35
N TYR A 46 -4.76 -1.22 -8.36
CA TYR A 46 -4.22 -1.76 -7.11
C TYR A 46 -5.01 -2.99 -6.64
N SER A 47 -4.32 -3.90 -5.95
CA SER A 47 -4.87 -5.20 -5.54
C SER A 47 -5.92 -5.10 -4.44
N GLY A 48 -5.82 -4.13 -3.56
CA GLY A 48 -6.75 -3.96 -2.46
C GLY A 48 -6.66 -2.60 -1.78
N ARG A 49 -7.62 -2.29 -0.96
CA ARG A 49 -7.69 -1.07 -0.15
C ARG A 49 -7.36 -1.42 1.29
N THR A 50 -6.63 -0.55 1.95
CA THR A 50 -6.42 -0.61 3.39
C THR A 50 -7.11 0.57 4.07
N ASP A 51 -7.56 0.36 5.28
CA ASP A 51 -8.19 1.39 6.09
C ASP A 51 -7.17 2.35 6.70
N THR A 52 -7.63 3.43 7.32
CA THR A 52 -6.80 4.44 7.99
C THR A 52 -5.84 3.78 8.98
N GLY A 53 -4.57 4.11 8.86
CA GLY A 53 -3.52 3.63 9.74
C GLY A 53 -2.98 2.23 9.45
N VAL A 54 -3.57 1.49 8.52
CA VAL A 54 -3.13 0.13 8.18
C VAL A 54 -1.88 0.18 7.31
N HIS A 55 -0.86 -0.58 7.70
CA HIS A 55 0.39 -0.75 6.96
C HIS A 55 0.27 -1.83 5.90
N ALA A 56 1.17 -1.83 4.92
CA ALA A 56 1.36 -2.95 4.02
C ALA A 56 2.84 -3.24 3.83
N LYS A 57 3.18 -4.54 3.77
CA LYS A 57 4.53 -5.00 3.42
C LYS A 57 4.69 -5.21 1.92
N ASP A 58 3.61 -5.60 1.25
CA ASP A 58 3.63 -6.02 -0.15
C ASP A 58 2.25 -5.77 -0.80
N GLN A 59 1.98 -4.51 -1.13
CA GLN A 59 0.79 -4.13 -1.88
C GLN A 59 1.12 -4.12 -3.36
N ILE A 60 0.36 -4.86 -4.15
CA ILE A 60 0.56 -4.93 -5.60
C ILE A 60 -0.25 -3.88 -6.33
N LEU A 61 0.44 -3.16 -7.19
CA LEU A 61 -0.12 -2.21 -8.14
C LEU A 61 0.17 -2.67 -9.56
N ASN A 62 -0.58 -2.16 -10.53
CA ASN A 62 -0.11 -2.16 -11.91
C ASN A 62 -0.31 -0.77 -12.54
N ILE A 63 0.67 -0.39 -13.35
CA ILE A 63 0.72 0.88 -14.07
C ILE A 63 0.71 0.57 -15.56
N LEU A 64 -0.36 0.99 -16.22
CA LEU A 64 -0.46 0.96 -17.69
C LEU A 64 -0.03 2.32 -18.22
N THR A 65 0.97 2.36 -19.09
CA THR A 65 1.51 3.61 -19.63
C THR A 65 2.26 3.39 -20.94
N ASP A 66 2.37 4.42 -21.76
CA ASP A 66 3.26 4.44 -22.92
C ASP A 66 4.70 4.81 -22.54
N THR A 67 4.90 5.39 -21.36
CA THR A 67 6.23 5.70 -20.85
C THR A 67 6.97 4.42 -20.45
N LYS A 68 8.18 4.24 -21.00
CA LYS A 68 9.04 3.12 -20.59
C LYS A 68 9.54 3.35 -19.16
N ILE A 69 9.09 2.51 -18.23
CA ILE A 69 9.55 2.52 -16.85
C ILE A 69 10.90 1.79 -16.77
N THR A 70 11.94 2.54 -16.38
CA THR A 70 13.30 2.05 -16.21
C THR A 70 13.65 2.01 -14.73
N GLU A 71 14.71 1.29 -14.36
CA GLU A 71 15.23 1.27 -12.97
C GLU A 71 15.53 2.69 -12.45
N LYS A 72 16.06 3.56 -13.31
CA LYS A 72 16.32 4.96 -12.96
C LYS A 72 15.03 5.72 -12.63
N LEU A 73 13.97 5.50 -13.41
CA LEU A 73 12.68 6.14 -13.18
C LEU A 73 12.05 5.62 -11.88
N ILE A 74 12.07 4.31 -11.64
CA ILE A 74 11.59 3.70 -10.39
C ILE A 74 12.37 4.24 -9.18
N SER A 75 13.70 4.35 -9.27
CA SER A 75 14.51 4.95 -8.20
C SER A 75 14.13 6.41 -7.93
N SER A 76 13.76 7.16 -8.96
CA SER A 76 13.26 8.54 -8.80
C SER A 76 11.90 8.58 -8.13
N ILE A 77 11.00 7.68 -8.54
CA ILE A 77 9.67 7.52 -7.91
C ILE A 77 9.84 7.19 -6.42
N ASP A 78 10.63 6.18 -6.09
CA ASP A 78 10.87 5.74 -4.71
C ASP A 78 11.40 6.88 -3.83
N LYS A 79 12.36 7.66 -4.31
CA LYS A 79 12.88 8.84 -3.59
C LYS A 79 11.82 9.92 -3.35
N LEU A 80 10.97 10.19 -4.33
CA LEU A 80 9.91 11.20 -4.23
C LEU A 80 8.74 10.75 -3.34
N LEU A 81 8.51 9.45 -3.21
CA LEU A 81 7.52 8.89 -2.28
C LEU A 81 7.89 9.14 -0.81
N GLY A 82 9.18 9.36 -0.52
CA GLY A 82 9.66 9.69 0.82
C GLY A 82 9.80 8.47 1.72
N ASN A 83 9.76 8.69 3.04
CA ASN A 83 10.09 7.64 4.02
C ASN A 83 8.90 6.74 4.41
N LYS A 84 7.69 7.05 3.97
CA LYS A 84 6.48 6.32 4.36
C LYS A 84 5.99 5.32 3.32
N ILE A 85 6.45 5.43 2.09
CA ILE A 85 6.13 4.52 1.00
C ILE A 85 7.44 4.15 0.32
N SER A 86 7.65 2.87 0.05
CA SER A 86 8.81 2.38 -0.69
C SER A 86 8.40 1.41 -1.78
N VAL A 87 9.16 1.40 -2.86
CA VAL A 87 9.02 0.43 -3.95
C VAL A 87 9.89 -0.78 -3.65
N ASN A 88 9.28 -1.96 -3.49
CA ASN A 88 9.99 -3.21 -3.25
C ASN A 88 10.54 -3.81 -4.54
N SER A 89 9.73 -3.84 -5.58
CA SER A 89 10.08 -4.40 -6.89
C SER A 89 9.19 -3.83 -8.00
N PHE A 90 9.67 -3.93 -9.23
CA PHE A 90 8.84 -3.71 -10.42
C PHE A 90 9.24 -4.66 -11.54
N ASP A 91 8.25 -5.07 -12.32
CA ASP A 91 8.45 -5.95 -13.48
C ASP A 91 7.50 -5.54 -14.61
N GLN A 92 7.98 -5.59 -15.84
CA GLN A 92 7.11 -5.54 -16.98
C GLN A 92 6.34 -6.85 -17.11
N ILE A 93 5.03 -6.77 -17.24
CA ILE A 93 4.15 -7.95 -17.20
C ILE A 93 3.19 -7.96 -18.39
N SER A 94 2.49 -9.08 -18.58
CA SER A 94 1.44 -9.21 -19.60
C SER A 94 0.42 -8.10 -19.52
N PHE A 95 -0.05 -7.64 -20.66
CA PHE A 95 -1.07 -6.61 -20.75
C PHE A 95 -2.38 -6.99 -20.05
N ASP A 96 -2.71 -8.27 -20.01
CA ASP A 96 -3.93 -8.80 -19.37
C ASP A 96 -3.89 -8.82 -17.83
N PHE A 97 -2.71 -8.57 -17.24
CA PHE A 97 -2.59 -8.52 -15.80
C PHE A 97 -3.29 -7.29 -15.21
N HIS A 98 -4.12 -7.53 -14.22
CA HIS A 98 -4.78 -6.49 -13.44
C HIS A 98 -4.62 -6.77 -11.95
N ALA A 99 -3.98 -5.85 -11.21
CA ALA A 99 -3.61 -6.05 -9.81
C ALA A 99 -4.77 -6.54 -8.92
N ARG A 100 -5.98 -6.07 -9.16
CA ARG A 100 -7.17 -6.45 -8.39
C ARG A 100 -7.73 -7.82 -8.81
N TYR A 101 -7.89 -8.06 -10.12
CA TYR A 101 -8.60 -9.24 -10.62
C TYR A 101 -7.68 -10.45 -10.77
N SER A 102 -6.39 -10.23 -10.97
CA SER A 102 -5.38 -11.30 -11.03
C SER A 102 -4.88 -11.73 -9.65
N ALA A 103 -5.30 -11.07 -8.58
CA ALA A 103 -4.93 -11.43 -7.21
C ALA A 103 -5.54 -12.79 -6.82
N LYS A 104 -4.68 -13.73 -6.40
CA LYS A 104 -5.08 -15.07 -5.96
C LYS A 104 -5.23 -15.15 -4.44
N GLU A 105 -4.48 -14.34 -3.71
CA GLU A 105 -4.42 -14.37 -2.25
C GLU A 105 -4.19 -12.96 -1.69
N ARG A 106 -4.74 -12.71 -0.51
CA ARG A 106 -4.47 -11.52 0.31
C ARG A 106 -4.22 -11.99 1.74
N THR A 107 -3.02 -11.69 2.24
CA THR A 107 -2.61 -12.07 3.59
C THR A 107 -2.71 -10.87 4.53
N TYR A 108 -3.39 -11.04 5.64
CA TYR A 108 -3.51 -10.03 6.69
C TYR A 108 -2.84 -10.53 7.97
N VAL A 109 -2.02 -9.68 8.57
CA VAL A 109 -1.32 -9.97 9.82
C VAL A 109 -1.77 -8.99 10.89
N TYR A 110 -2.29 -9.51 11.99
CA TYR A 110 -2.62 -8.74 13.18
C TYR A 110 -1.56 -9.02 14.24
N SER A 111 -0.85 -7.98 14.64
CA SER A 111 0.13 -8.05 15.72
C SER A 111 -0.55 -7.58 17.01
N THR A 112 -0.62 -8.46 17.99
CA THR A 112 -1.15 -8.16 19.31
C THR A 112 -0.03 -8.20 20.35
N MET A 113 -0.11 -7.34 21.34
CA MET A 113 0.84 -7.31 22.45
C MET A 113 0.14 -7.73 23.74
N ASP A 114 0.64 -8.79 24.33
CA ASP A 114 0.16 -9.32 25.61
C ASP A 114 1.07 -8.82 26.74
N ASP A 115 1.19 -7.52 26.89
CA ASP A 115 1.92 -6.92 28.00
C ASP A 115 1.00 -5.94 28.74
N GLN A 116 1.05 -5.97 30.07
CA GLN A 116 0.31 -5.01 30.91
C GLN A 116 0.90 -3.59 30.81
N LYS A 117 2.12 -3.46 30.32
CA LYS A 117 2.79 -2.18 30.16
C LYS A 117 2.64 -1.68 28.72
N LYS A 118 2.19 -0.46 28.60
CA LYS A 118 2.12 0.25 27.33
C LYS A 118 3.54 0.53 26.82
N LEU A 119 3.86 0.05 25.61
CA LEU A 119 5.12 0.31 24.92
C LEU A 119 4.87 1.29 23.76
N PRO A 120 5.13 2.59 23.95
CA PRO A 120 4.74 3.62 22.97
C PRO A 120 5.28 3.41 21.55
N PHE A 121 6.47 2.84 21.42
CA PHE A 121 7.13 2.60 20.13
C PHE A 121 6.53 1.42 19.34
N LEU A 122 5.68 0.59 19.96
CA LEU A 122 4.97 -0.50 19.30
C LEU A 122 3.50 -0.17 18.96
N LEU A 123 2.97 0.93 19.48
CA LEU A 123 1.54 1.25 19.36
C LEU A 123 1.03 1.41 17.93
N ASN A 124 1.90 1.80 16.99
CA ASN A 124 1.52 1.94 15.59
C ASN A 124 1.49 0.61 14.83
N ASN A 125 2.08 -0.43 15.40
CA ASN A 125 2.26 -1.73 14.74
C ASN A 125 1.58 -2.89 15.48
N THR A 126 1.09 -2.66 16.70
CA THR A 126 0.48 -3.70 17.53
C THR A 126 -0.81 -3.21 18.17
N TYR A 127 -1.75 -4.11 18.32
CA TYR A 127 -2.96 -3.90 19.11
C TYR A 127 -2.74 -4.42 20.54
N GLN A 128 -2.99 -3.58 21.53
CA GLN A 128 -2.97 -3.97 22.93
C GLN A 128 -4.42 -4.15 23.41
N PRO A 129 -4.87 -5.38 23.65
CA PRO A 129 -6.21 -5.61 24.17
C PRO A 129 -6.33 -5.11 25.61
N VAL A 130 -7.40 -4.37 25.90
CA VAL A 130 -7.67 -3.87 27.27
C VAL A 130 -8.24 -4.94 28.21
N SER A 131 -8.68 -6.07 27.67
CA SER A 131 -9.22 -7.19 28.44
C SER A 131 -9.16 -8.50 27.67
N TYR A 132 -8.73 -9.58 28.30
CA TYR A 132 -8.70 -10.93 27.70
C TYR A 132 -10.07 -11.52 27.38
N THR A 133 -11.14 -11.03 28.01
CA THR A 133 -12.49 -11.56 27.87
C THR A 133 -13.17 -11.21 26.54
N HIS A 134 -12.58 -10.32 25.74
CA HIS A 134 -13.18 -9.81 24.50
C HIS A 134 -12.20 -9.78 23.32
N LEU A 135 -11.30 -10.75 23.22
CA LEU A 135 -10.43 -10.93 22.05
C LEU A 135 -11.24 -11.52 20.89
N THR A 136 -12.14 -10.72 20.35
CA THR A 136 -12.75 -11.01 19.06
C THR A 136 -11.93 -10.29 17.98
N LEU A 137 -11.29 -11.05 17.12
CA LEU A 137 -10.74 -10.49 15.89
C LEU A 137 -11.89 -9.82 15.14
N PRO A 138 -11.72 -8.56 14.70
CA PRO A 138 -12.73 -7.96 13.85
C PRO A 138 -12.98 -8.89 12.66
N THR A 139 -14.23 -9.19 12.40
CA THR A 139 -14.62 -9.97 11.24
C THR A 139 -14.21 -9.17 10.01
N ILE A 140 -13.15 -9.61 9.34
CA ILE A 140 -12.77 -9.04 8.06
C ILE A 140 -13.79 -9.59 7.05
N LEU A 141 -14.70 -8.73 6.63
CA LEU A 141 -15.47 -8.98 5.42
C LEU A 141 -14.48 -8.94 4.25
N LEU A 142 -14.10 -10.12 3.78
CA LEU A 142 -13.43 -10.30 2.51
C LEU A 142 -14.41 -9.89 1.41
N VAL A 143 -14.26 -8.68 0.94
CA VAL A 143 -14.98 -8.19 -0.22
C VAL A 143 -14.06 -8.24 -1.42
#